data_857537fa03da48fa298c6ab52fc96e2d
#
_entry.id   857537fa03da48fa298c6ab52fc96e2d
#
_cell.length_a   1.000
_cell.length_b   1.000
_cell.length_c   1.000
_cell.angle_alpha   90.00
_cell.angle_beta   90.00
_cell.angle_gamma   90.00
#
_symmetry.space_group_name_H-M   'P 1'
#
loop_
_entity.id
_entity.type
_entity.pdbx_description
1 polymer ?
#
loop_
_entity_poly.entity_id
_entity_poly.type
_entity_poly.pdbx_seq_one_letter_code
_entity_poly.pdbx_strand_id
1 'polypeptide(L)'
;MDDKFKKKLTLLDLTFLGLGSIIGSGWLFASMNGAQYAGSIAWLAWVGGAIAVLLIGLVYGELAAALPRAGGFVRYPEYTHGSLVGYMTGFASLMAYSSVAGIEVEAVVSHASYYAPWLMGEKGPSLAGTIVEILLLAVFFLLNYWSVNVFGKVNTIVTAFKFIVPTCTVIALLVYFKGSNLAVTGATPGGAEGVFTAIAGGGIVFAFLGFRQAVDFGAEAKNPQRDIPRAIIIAVFLGTAVYILLQLAFLGAVPSSALGQGWGHIKDAMPKTANYPFVWVASSLGLTWLSTLLLIDSVISPAGTGNIYLSGTGRVLYAWSNNRHFYSFFSKVDPKTGVPRAALWLSFILAIVWILPAQFDTWSKLVDAVTSATVMTYMVGPISMMSMRRTLPKMKRPFRLPGGHILAPLAFIAATCIIYWAGWNTNRFLIGLTLASLILYFAFMDKNDETRSRIGRDWKAGVWLVVYYIFIL
;
A
#
# COMPACT_ATOMS: atom_id res chain seq x y z
N MET A 1 -14.86 22.76 -3.03
CA MET A 1 -14.60 22.31 -1.65
C MET A 1 -13.12 21.92 -1.42
N ASP A 2 -12.43 21.38 -2.43
CA ASP A 2 -10.98 21.08 -2.32
C ASP A 2 -10.08 22.27 -2.75
N ASP A 3 -10.68 23.44 -2.98
CA ASP A 3 -9.98 24.67 -3.46
C ASP A 3 -8.97 25.23 -2.43
N LYS A 4 -9.04 24.75 -1.19
CA LYS A 4 -8.11 25.11 -0.12
C LYS A 4 -6.76 24.36 -0.20
N PHE A 5 -6.70 23.26 -0.96
CA PHE A 5 -5.44 22.57 -1.22
C PHE A 5 -4.58 23.37 -2.22
N LYS A 6 -3.28 23.44 -1.95
CA LYS A 6 -2.34 24.14 -2.82
C LYS A 6 -1.89 23.24 -3.96
N LYS A 7 -2.20 23.59 -5.20
CA LYS A 7 -1.79 22.87 -6.42
C LYS A 7 -0.29 23.07 -6.69
N LYS A 8 0.54 22.25 -6.05
CA LYS A 8 2.00 22.32 -6.09
C LYS A 8 2.67 21.10 -6.71
N LEU A 9 2.02 19.93 -6.68
CA LEU A 9 2.61 18.68 -7.13
C LEU A 9 2.63 18.59 -8.65
N THR A 10 3.81 18.31 -9.19
CA THR A 10 4.06 18.05 -10.61
C THR A 10 3.87 16.57 -10.94
N LEU A 11 3.97 16.21 -12.24
CA LEU A 11 3.99 14.80 -12.66
C LEU A 11 5.09 14.00 -11.95
N LEU A 12 6.29 14.58 -11.81
CA LEU A 12 7.42 13.94 -11.13
C LEU A 12 7.12 13.71 -9.65
N ASP A 13 6.57 14.72 -8.96
CA ASP A 13 6.21 14.60 -7.55
C ASP A 13 5.15 13.50 -7.34
N LEU A 14 4.10 13.46 -8.17
CA LEU A 14 3.06 12.42 -8.11
C LEU A 14 3.61 11.02 -8.42
N THR A 15 4.50 10.91 -9.41
CA THR A 15 5.17 9.65 -9.73
C THR A 15 6.02 9.18 -8.56
N PHE A 16 6.78 10.09 -7.95
CA PHE A 16 7.63 9.76 -6.81
C PHE A 16 6.85 9.55 -5.51
N LEU A 17 5.66 10.13 -5.35
CA LEU A 17 4.74 9.76 -4.29
C LEU A 17 4.27 8.30 -4.45
N GLY A 18 3.86 7.92 -5.67
CA GLY A 18 3.49 6.55 -5.98
C GLY A 18 4.67 5.58 -5.84
N LEU A 19 5.79 5.86 -6.49
CA LEU A 19 6.97 5.01 -6.50
C LEU A 19 7.63 4.92 -5.11
N GLY A 20 7.72 6.05 -4.38
CA GLY A 20 8.24 6.07 -3.01
C GLY A 20 7.38 5.32 -2.01
N SER A 21 6.08 5.19 -2.27
CA SER A 21 5.18 4.33 -1.50
C SER A 21 5.20 2.88 -1.95
N ILE A 22 5.55 2.60 -3.21
CA ILE A 22 5.78 1.26 -3.73
C ILE A 22 7.06 0.68 -3.12
N ILE A 23 8.18 1.39 -3.20
CA ILE A 23 9.47 0.94 -2.65
C ILE A 23 9.52 1.28 -1.15
N GLY A 24 8.98 0.39 -0.31
CA GLY A 24 8.97 0.44 1.16
C GLY A 24 9.69 -0.75 1.76
N SER A 25 9.22 -1.24 2.91
CA SER A 25 9.70 -2.47 3.53
C SER A 25 9.38 -3.72 2.70
N GLY A 26 8.35 -3.68 1.85
CA GLY A 26 7.85 -4.83 1.11
C GLY A 26 8.90 -5.54 0.25
N TRP A 27 9.73 -4.82 -0.50
CA TRP A 27 10.71 -5.43 -1.39
C TRP A 27 11.81 -6.21 -0.67
N LEU A 28 12.12 -5.83 0.57
CA LEU A 28 13.16 -6.47 1.38
C LEU A 28 12.85 -7.94 1.66
N PHE A 29 11.57 -8.31 1.78
CA PHE A 29 11.12 -9.65 2.14
C PHE A 29 10.39 -10.39 1.02
N ALA A 30 9.67 -9.67 0.16
CA ALA A 30 8.76 -10.29 -0.80
C ALA A 30 9.45 -11.20 -1.80
N SER A 31 10.71 -10.92 -2.18
CA SER A 31 11.47 -11.81 -3.09
C SER A 31 11.73 -13.19 -2.48
N MET A 32 12.05 -13.27 -1.17
CA MET A 32 12.23 -14.55 -0.48
C MET A 32 10.87 -15.23 -0.24
N ASN A 33 9.85 -14.48 0.16
CA ASN A 33 8.51 -15.04 0.34
C ASN A 33 7.99 -15.60 -0.98
N GLY A 34 8.14 -14.85 -2.08
CA GLY A 34 7.79 -15.31 -3.42
C GLY A 34 8.53 -16.59 -3.81
N ALA A 35 9.85 -16.64 -3.56
CA ALA A 35 10.66 -17.80 -3.82
C ALA A 35 10.24 -19.01 -2.97
N GLN A 36 9.86 -18.81 -1.71
CA GLN A 36 9.35 -19.88 -0.84
C GLN A 36 8.05 -20.50 -1.37
N TYR A 37 7.12 -19.70 -1.88
CA TYR A 37 5.82 -20.19 -2.38
C TYR A 37 5.91 -20.73 -3.81
N ALA A 38 6.58 -20.00 -4.70
CA ALA A 38 6.57 -20.27 -6.14
C ALA A 38 7.94 -20.72 -6.72
N GLY A 39 9.01 -20.62 -5.94
CA GLY A 39 10.35 -21.06 -6.36
C GLY A 39 10.86 -20.27 -7.56
N SER A 40 11.41 -20.99 -8.52
CA SER A 40 12.03 -20.42 -9.74
C SER A 40 11.05 -19.61 -10.62
N ILE A 41 9.73 -19.83 -10.48
CA ILE A 41 8.69 -19.10 -11.21
C ILE A 41 8.10 -17.92 -10.41
N ALA A 42 8.68 -17.56 -9.25
CA ALA A 42 8.17 -16.47 -8.40
C ALA A 42 8.07 -15.13 -9.12
N TRP A 43 8.88 -14.88 -10.15
CA TRP A 43 8.77 -13.67 -10.98
C TRP A 43 7.41 -13.52 -11.67
N LEU A 44 6.69 -14.63 -11.94
CA LEU A 44 5.32 -14.60 -12.49
C LEU A 44 4.33 -13.97 -11.51
N ALA A 45 4.56 -14.13 -10.19
CA ALA A 45 3.71 -13.49 -9.19
C ALA A 45 3.85 -11.96 -9.23
N TRP A 46 5.04 -11.42 -9.51
CA TRP A 46 5.24 -9.99 -9.73
C TRP A 46 4.54 -9.49 -10.99
N VAL A 47 4.59 -10.26 -12.08
CA VAL A 47 3.86 -9.94 -13.32
C VAL A 47 2.35 -9.95 -13.07
N GLY A 48 1.83 -11.01 -12.44
CA GLY A 48 0.40 -11.13 -12.13
C GLY A 48 -0.09 -10.02 -11.20
N GLY A 49 0.66 -9.74 -10.13
CA GLY A 49 0.38 -8.65 -9.20
C GLY A 49 0.40 -7.27 -9.88
N ALA A 50 1.40 -7.02 -10.72
CA ALA A 50 1.49 -5.78 -11.49
C ALA A 50 0.32 -5.59 -12.47
N ILE A 51 -0.09 -6.64 -13.19
CA ILE A 51 -1.25 -6.60 -14.09
C ILE A 51 -2.52 -6.26 -13.28
N ALA A 52 -2.75 -6.95 -12.17
CA ALA A 52 -3.91 -6.71 -11.32
C ALA A 52 -3.94 -5.26 -10.80
N VAL A 53 -2.82 -4.79 -10.27
CA VAL A 53 -2.69 -3.42 -9.74
C VAL A 53 -2.80 -2.37 -10.85
N LEU A 54 -2.23 -2.62 -12.03
CA LEU A 54 -2.33 -1.70 -13.17
C LEU A 54 -3.78 -1.58 -13.67
N LEU A 55 -4.52 -2.70 -13.77
CA LEU A 55 -5.95 -2.68 -14.13
C LEU A 55 -6.75 -1.81 -13.15
N ILE A 56 -6.55 -1.99 -11.86
CA ILE A 56 -7.17 -1.19 -10.81
C ILE A 56 -6.73 0.27 -10.93
N GLY A 57 -5.44 0.51 -11.09
CA GLY A 57 -4.85 1.85 -11.19
C GLY A 57 -5.37 2.65 -12.38
N LEU A 58 -5.57 2.02 -13.54
CA LEU A 58 -6.13 2.65 -14.74
C LEU A 58 -7.60 3.05 -14.55
N VAL A 59 -8.40 2.25 -13.85
CA VAL A 59 -9.76 2.58 -13.47
C VAL A 59 -9.79 3.84 -12.59
N TYR A 60 -8.96 3.88 -11.55
CA TYR A 60 -8.84 5.06 -10.69
C TYR A 60 -8.20 6.25 -11.41
N GLY A 61 -7.34 6.00 -12.39
CA GLY A 61 -6.80 7.04 -13.27
C GLY A 61 -7.89 7.77 -14.05
N GLU A 62 -8.91 7.08 -14.57
CA GLU A 62 -10.07 7.72 -15.20
C GLU A 62 -10.90 8.53 -14.19
N LEU A 63 -11.20 7.93 -13.04
CA LEU A 63 -11.97 8.61 -11.99
C LEU A 63 -11.25 9.87 -11.50
N ALA A 64 -9.95 9.78 -11.23
CA ALA A 64 -9.16 10.89 -10.73
C ALA A 64 -8.88 11.97 -11.77
N ALA A 65 -8.75 11.62 -13.05
CA ALA A 65 -8.63 12.61 -14.13
C ALA A 65 -9.96 13.37 -14.34
N ALA A 66 -11.09 12.68 -14.17
CA ALA A 66 -12.41 13.31 -14.30
C ALA A 66 -12.78 14.15 -13.07
N LEU A 67 -12.44 13.67 -11.87
CA LEU A 67 -12.77 14.30 -10.58
C LEU A 67 -11.54 14.28 -9.65
N PRO A 68 -10.56 15.17 -9.84
CA PRO A 68 -9.39 15.23 -8.96
C PRO A 68 -9.79 15.74 -7.57
N ARG A 69 -9.78 14.82 -6.60
CA ARG A 69 -10.18 15.07 -5.22
C ARG A 69 -9.13 14.57 -4.24
N ALA A 70 -8.98 15.25 -3.09
CA ALA A 70 -8.20 14.72 -1.98
C ALA A 70 -8.91 13.49 -1.40
N GLY A 71 -8.16 12.40 -1.19
CA GLY A 71 -8.71 11.13 -0.73
C GLY A 71 -9.71 10.52 -1.71
N GLY A 72 -9.38 10.53 -3.01
CA GLY A 72 -10.28 10.14 -4.11
C GLY A 72 -10.91 8.76 -3.91
N PHE A 73 -10.16 7.78 -3.39
CA PHE A 73 -10.66 6.43 -3.12
C PHE A 73 -11.88 6.40 -2.18
N VAL A 74 -11.96 7.34 -1.24
CA VAL A 74 -13.09 7.48 -0.31
C VAL A 74 -14.24 8.26 -0.94
N ARG A 75 -13.93 9.17 -1.88
CA ARG A 75 -14.91 10.10 -2.46
C ARG A 75 -15.71 9.49 -3.60
N TYR A 76 -15.08 8.72 -4.50
CA TYR A 76 -15.75 8.18 -5.68
C TYR A 76 -16.87 7.19 -5.35
N PRO A 77 -16.72 6.27 -4.39
CA PRO A 77 -17.80 5.40 -3.95
C PRO A 77 -19.03 6.17 -3.43
N GLU A 78 -18.81 7.22 -2.66
CA GLU A 78 -19.86 8.10 -2.16
C GLU A 78 -20.70 8.73 -3.29
N TYR A 79 -20.01 9.24 -4.32
CA TYR A 79 -20.69 9.91 -5.44
C TYR A 79 -21.53 8.96 -6.30
N THR A 80 -21.24 7.67 -6.25
CA THR A 80 -21.86 6.68 -7.15
C THR A 80 -22.86 5.77 -6.47
N HIS A 81 -22.63 5.45 -5.20
CA HIS A 81 -23.41 4.44 -4.45
C HIS A 81 -23.89 4.95 -3.08
N GLY A 82 -23.70 6.24 -2.80
CA GLY A 82 -24.19 6.87 -1.58
C GLY A 82 -23.39 6.57 -0.32
N SER A 83 -23.96 6.98 0.80
CA SER A 83 -23.27 7.10 2.09
C SER A 83 -22.81 5.76 2.67
N LEU A 84 -23.56 4.68 2.48
CA LEU A 84 -23.20 3.37 3.03
C LEU A 84 -21.88 2.85 2.41
N VAL A 85 -21.77 2.86 1.08
CA VAL A 85 -20.56 2.40 0.38
C VAL A 85 -19.41 3.37 0.64
N GLY A 86 -19.67 4.68 0.64
CA GLY A 86 -18.68 5.70 0.99
C GLY A 86 -18.14 5.53 2.41
N TYR A 87 -19.01 5.23 3.38
CA TYR A 87 -18.61 4.98 4.76
C TYR A 87 -17.73 3.73 4.87
N MET A 88 -18.19 2.58 4.36
CA MET A 88 -17.46 1.31 4.44
C MET A 88 -16.09 1.40 3.75
N THR A 89 -16.04 2.00 2.56
CA THR A 89 -14.77 2.21 1.83
C THR A 89 -13.85 3.18 2.57
N GLY A 90 -14.41 4.23 3.18
CA GLY A 90 -13.67 5.19 3.99
C GLY A 90 -13.08 4.56 5.25
N PHE A 91 -13.86 3.74 5.95
CA PHE A 91 -13.39 3.01 7.13
C PHE A 91 -12.27 2.01 6.78
N ALA A 92 -12.47 1.18 5.75
CA ALA A 92 -11.43 0.27 5.27
C ALA A 92 -10.15 1.03 4.83
N SER A 93 -10.31 2.18 4.16
CA SER A 93 -9.18 3.04 3.78
C SER A 93 -8.46 3.60 4.99
N LEU A 94 -9.17 4.02 6.03
CA LEU A 94 -8.58 4.55 7.25
C LEU A 94 -7.76 3.48 7.97
N MET A 95 -8.32 2.28 8.10
CA MET A 95 -7.61 1.15 8.69
C MET A 95 -6.33 0.82 7.92
N ALA A 96 -6.45 0.66 6.60
CA ALA A 96 -5.32 0.35 5.73
C ALA A 96 -4.21 1.42 5.82
N TYR A 97 -4.55 2.69 5.73
CA TYR A 97 -3.56 3.77 5.67
C TYR A 97 -2.90 4.08 7.01
N SER A 98 -3.68 4.10 8.07
CA SER A 98 -3.15 4.40 9.42
C SER A 98 -2.20 3.31 9.91
N SER A 99 -2.42 2.07 9.53
CA SER A 99 -1.57 0.95 9.94
C SER A 99 -0.23 0.90 9.20
N VAL A 100 -0.17 1.33 7.92
CA VAL A 100 1.10 1.30 7.17
C VAL A 100 2.18 2.15 7.84
N ALA A 101 1.84 3.34 8.34
CA ALA A 101 2.83 4.18 9.03
C ALA A 101 3.41 3.48 10.26
N GLY A 102 2.59 2.75 11.03
CA GLY A 102 3.02 1.92 12.16
C GLY A 102 3.92 0.75 11.71
N ILE A 103 3.48 0.00 10.69
CA ILE A 103 4.25 -1.12 10.13
C ILE A 103 5.64 -0.69 9.65
N GLU A 104 5.72 0.46 8.98
CA GLU A 104 6.98 0.93 8.43
C GLU A 104 7.95 1.40 9.52
N VAL A 105 7.48 2.02 10.62
CA VAL A 105 8.37 2.35 11.74
C VAL A 105 8.79 1.11 12.53
N GLU A 106 7.93 0.11 12.67
CA GLU A 106 8.29 -1.20 13.22
C GLU A 106 9.38 -1.87 12.36
N ALA A 107 9.24 -1.85 11.04
CA ALA A 107 10.27 -2.31 10.12
C ALA A 107 11.58 -1.56 10.34
N VAL A 108 11.57 -0.22 10.45
CA VAL A 108 12.77 0.59 10.74
C VAL A 108 13.45 0.13 12.03
N VAL A 109 12.69 -0.02 13.12
CA VAL A 109 13.23 -0.40 14.44
C VAL A 109 13.75 -1.85 14.43
N SER A 110 13.00 -2.76 13.81
CA SER A 110 13.45 -4.15 13.60
C SER A 110 14.76 -4.19 12.83
N HIS A 111 14.90 -3.36 11.79
CA HIS A 111 16.11 -3.31 10.97
C HIS A 111 17.28 -2.65 11.71
N ALA A 112 17.03 -1.56 12.41
CA ALA A 112 18.03 -0.89 13.23
C ALA A 112 18.56 -1.77 14.37
N SER A 113 17.78 -2.75 14.82
CA SER A 113 18.17 -3.68 15.89
C SER A 113 19.40 -4.53 15.55
N TYR A 114 19.75 -4.66 14.27
CA TYR A 114 20.99 -5.27 13.85
C TYR A 114 22.23 -4.59 14.49
N TYR A 115 22.20 -3.25 14.56
CA TYR A 115 23.26 -2.46 15.18
C TYR A 115 22.97 -2.12 16.65
N ALA A 116 21.70 -2.15 17.04
CA ALA A 116 21.22 -1.77 18.37
C ALA A 116 20.25 -2.83 18.93
N PRO A 117 20.77 -4.02 19.34
CA PRO A 117 19.92 -5.16 19.74
C PRO A 117 18.92 -4.84 20.86
N TRP A 118 19.21 -3.83 21.66
CA TRP A 118 18.33 -3.36 22.73
C TRP A 118 16.98 -2.76 22.26
N LEU A 119 16.85 -2.49 20.97
CA LEU A 119 15.60 -2.02 20.37
C LEU A 119 14.53 -3.10 20.27
N MET A 120 14.94 -4.39 20.23
CA MET A 120 14.01 -5.52 20.12
C MET A 120 14.02 -6.36 21.39
N GLY A 121 12.83 -6.85 21.79
CA GLY A 121 12.63 -7.86 22.83
C GLY A 121 12.32 -9.23 22.20
N GLU A 122 11.91 -10.20 23.03
CA GLU A 122 11.61 -11.56 22.56
C GLU A 122 10.40 -11.65 21.62
N LYS A 123 9.41 -10.75 21.78
CA LYS A 123 8.13 -10.80 21.04
C LYS A 123 7.87 -9.61 20.11
N GLY A 124 8.84 -8.69 20.00
CA GLY A 124 8.68 -7.47 19.21
C GLY A 124 9.54 -6.33 19.76
N PRO A 125 9.28 -5.07 19.39
CA PRO A 125 10.03 -3.93 19.90
C PRO A 125 10.04 -3.88 21.44
N SER A 126 11.21 -3.57 22.02
CA SER A 126 11.35 -3.30 23.44
C SER A 126 10.66 -1.97 23.80
N LEU A 127 10.55 -1.64 25.08
CA LEU A 127 10.04 -0.31 25.49
C LEU A 127 10.87 0.83 24.83
N ALA A 128 12.19 0.66 24.78
CA ALA A 128 13.06 1.62 24.11
C ALA A 128 12.82 1.65 22.58
N GLY A 129 12.60 0.49 21.96
CA GLY A 129 12.21 0.38 20.56
C GLY A 129 10.90 1.10 20.26
N THR A 130 9.86 0.87 21.08
CA THR A 130 8.57 1.56 20.94
C THR A 130 8.70 3.09 21.09
N ILE A 131 9.56 3.56 22.01
CA ILE A 131 9.84 5.00 22.12
C ILE A 131 10.49 5.53 20.83
N VAL A 132 11.42 4.79 20.25
CA VAL A 132 12.06 5.17 18.96
C VAL A 132 11.02 5.18 17.82
N GLU A 133 10.08 4.23 17.76
CA GLU A 133 8.98 4.23 16.80
C GLU A 133 8.12 5.50 16.94
N ILE A 134 7.72 5.86 18.16
CA ILE A 134 6.94 7.08 18.42
C ILE A 134 7.71 8.34 18.00
N LEU A 135 9.01 8.40 18.29
CA LEU A 135 9.87 9.52 17.87
C LEU A 135 9.98 9.62 16.35
N LEU A 136 10.09 8.49 15.64
CA LEU A 136 10.09 8.47 14.17
C LEU A 136 8.75 8.96 13.62
N LEU A 137 7.62 8.49 14.17
CA LEU A 137 6.29 8.98 13.81
C LEU A 137 6.15 10.48 14.06
N ALA A 138 6.74 11.00 15.16
CA ALA A 138 6.76 12.44 15.46
C ALA A 138 7.58 13.22 14.42
N VAL A 139 8.71 12.68 13.96
CA VAL A 139 9.48 13.27 12.86
C VAL A 139 8.64 13.31 11.58
N PHE A 140 7.97 12.20 11.21
CA PHE A 140 7.10 12.19 10.03
C PHE A 140 5.96 13.20 10.17
N PHE A 141 5.34 13.29 11.35
CA PHE A 141 4.31 14.28 11.64
C PHE A 141 4.83 15.70 11.41
N LEU A 142 5.99 16.04 11.94
CA LEU A 142 6.60 17.36 11.80
C LEU A 142 6.92 17.69 10.33
N LEU A 143 7.49 16.77 9.56
CA LEU A 143 7.78 16.94 8.15
C LEU A 143 6.51 17.26 7.33
N ASN A 144 5.37 16.68 7.71
CA ASN A 144 4.08 16.87 7.04
C ASN A 144 3.33 18.13 7.52
N TYR A 145 3.66 18.64 8.72
CA TYR A 145 2.92 19.71 9.38
C TYR A 145 3.14 21.08 8.76
N TRP A 146 4.35 21.36 8.24
CA TRP A 146 4.72 22.70 7.78
C TRP A 146 4.21 23.06 6.40
N SER A 147 4.40 22.22 5.40
CA SER A 147 3.84 22.48 4.06
C SER A 147 3.95 21.29 3.10
N VAL A 148 3.05 21.26 2.12
CA VAL A 148 3.07 20.29 1.01
C VAL A 148 4.36 20.39 0.19
N ASN A 149 4.97 21.57 0.05
CA ASN A 149 6.22 21.75 -0.69
C ASN A 149 7.41 21.07 0.01
N VAL A 150 7.53 21.23 1.34
CA VAL A 150 8.59 20.57 2.13
C VAL A 150 8.44 19.07 2.02
N PHE A 151 7.22 18.58 2.24
CA PHE A 151 6.88 17.17 2.09
C PHE A 151 7.27 16.63 0.69
N GLY A 152 6.86 17.31 -0.39
CA GLY A 152 7.14 16.89 -1.77
C GLY A 152 8.65 16.81 -2.07
N LYS A 153 9.44 17.82 -1.67
CA LYS A 153 10.89 17.85 -1.89
C LYS A 153 11.61 16.73 -1.12
N VAL A 154 11.31 16.57 0.17
CA VAL A 154 11.88 15.48 1.00
C VAL A 154 11.55 14.12 0.40
N ASN A 155 10.27 13.91 0.03
CA ASN A 155 9.85 12.69 -0.62
C ASN A 155 10.61 12.42 -1.92
N THR A 156 10.79 13.43 -2.78
CA THR A 156 11.52 13.29 -4.06
C THR A 156 12.95 12.81 -3.84
N ILE A 157 13.69 13.41 -2.88
CA ILE A 157 15.07 13.04 -2.57
C ILE A 157 15.13 11.61 -2.01
N VAL A 158 14.28 11.30 -1.03
CA VAL A 158 14.22 9.97 -0.40
C VAL A 158 13.86 8.91 -1.44
N THR A 159 12.89 9.18 -2.32
CA THR A 159 12.47 8.22 -3.35
C THR A 159 13.56 7.98 -4.39
N ALA A 160 14.34 9.01 -4.76
CA ALA A 160 15.48 8.82 -5.65
C ALA A 160 16.51 7.84 -5.03
N PHE A 161 16.83 8.01 -3.74
CA PHE A 161 17.71 7.09 -3.02
C PHE A 161 17.13 5.67 -2.96
N LYS A 162 15.86 5.54 -2.61
CA LYS A 162 15.12 4.26 -2.57
C LYS A 162 15.12 3.52 -3.92
N PHE A 163 15.25 4.23 -5.03
CA PHE A 163 15.36 3.62 -6.36
C PHE A 163 16.79 3.17 -6.70
N ILE A 164 17.78 3.91 -6.23
CA ILE A 164 19.21 3.61 -6.47
C ILE A 164 19.61 2.29 -5.81
N VAL A 165 19.24 2.07 -4.54
CA VAL A 165 19.70 0.89 -3.78
C VAL A 165 19.18 -0.43 -4.37
N PRO A 166 17.87 -0.61 -4.65
CA PRO A 166 17.38 -1.80 -5.36
C PRO A 166 18.07 -2.01 -6.72
N THR A 167 18.31 -0.91 -7.47
CA THR A 167 18.99 -1.00 -8.77
C THR A 167 20.43 -1.47 -8.62
N CYS A 168 21.17 -0.93 -7.67
CA CYS A 168 22.52 -1.42 -7.35
C CYS A 168 22.52 -2.88 -6.92
N THR A 169 21.51 -3.28 -6.12
CA THR A 169 21.32 -4.67 -5.67
C THR A 169 21.11 -5.61 -6.86
N VAL A 170 20.24 -5.23 -7.80
CA VAL A 170 20.01 -5.99 -9.03
C VAL A 170 21.32 -6.17 -9.80
N ILE A 171 22.02 -5.07 -10.09
CA ILE A 171 23.25 -5.10 -10.88
C ILE A 171 24.30 -5.98 -10.20
N ALA A 172 24.53 -5.80 -8.89
CA ALA A 172 25.54 -6.54 -8.16
C ALA A 172 25.22 -8.05 -8.09
N LEU A 173 23.95 -8.41 -7.81
CA LEU A 173 23.58 -9.82 -7.66
C LEU A 173 23.46 -10.55 -8.99
N LEU A 174 23.08 -9.89 -10.09
CA LEU A 174 23.05 -10.51 -11.41
C LEU A 174 24.44 -10.95 -11.90
N VAL A 175 25.52 -10.33 -11.43
CA VAL A 175 26.90 -10.79 -11.71
C VAL A 175 27.14 -12.20 -11.15
N TYR A 176 26.48 -12.57 -10.06
CA TYR A 176 26.58 -13.87 -9.41
C TYR A 176 25.43 -14.82 -9.77
N PHE A 177 24.72 -14.54 -10.84
CA PHE A 177 23.56 -15.33 -11.26
C PHE A 177 23.95 -16.76 -11.66
N LYS A 178 23.38 -17.74 -10.98
CA LYS A 178 23.56 -19.17 -11.25
C LYS A 178 22.26 -19.76 -11.81
N GLY A 179 22.23 -20.08 -13.10
CA GLY A 179 21.08 -20.70 -13.74
C GLY A 179 20.68 -22.04 -13.12
N SER A 180 21.64 -22.78 -12.56
CA SER A 180 21.41 -24.05 -11.85
C SER A 180 20.45 -23.91 -10.67
N ASN A 181 20.39 -22.76 -10.01
CA ASN A 181 19.46 -22.49 -8.92
C ASN A 181 17.99 -22.58 -9.35
N LEU A 182 17.70 -22.34 -10.63
CA LEU A 182 16.34 -22.40 -11.18
C LEU A 182 15.87 -23.84 -11.48
N ALA A 183 16.79 -24.81 -11.51
CA ALA A 183 16.53 -26.20 -11.88
C ALA A 183 16.76 -27.21 -10.74
N VAL A 184 16.79 -26.73 -9.48
CA VAL A 184 16.97 -27.60 -8.31
C VAL A 184 15.73 -28.50 -8.08
N THR A 185 15.93 -29.61 -7.36
CA THR A 185 14.80 -30.41 -6.87
C THR A 185 13.88 -29.52 -6.02
N GLY A 186 12.57 -29.55 -6.28
CA GLY A 186 11.64 -28.58 -5.65
C GLY A 186 11.75 -27.16 -6.20
N ALA A 187 12.09 -27.02 -7.50
CA ALA A 187 12.22 -25.71 -8.17
C ALA A 187 10.91 -24.89 -8.12
N THR A 188 9.75 -25.55 -8.08
CA THR A 188 8.43 -24.90 -8.06
C THR A 188 7.55 -25.53 -6.98
N PRO A 189 7.80 -25.26 -5.69
CA PRO A 189 7.20 -25.99 -4.56
C PRO A 189 5.66 -25.94 -4.56
N GLY A 190 5.05 -24.81 -4.91
CA GLY A 190 3.59 -24.65 -4.98
C GLY A 190 3.04 -24.61 -6.40
N GLY A 191 3.86 -24.74 -7.44
CA GLY A 191 3.42 -24.61 -8.82
C GLY A 191 2.61 -23.32 -9.07
N ALA A 192 1.48 -23.43 -9.80
CA ALA A 192 0.60 -22.28 -10.08
C ALA A 192 -0.08 -21.74 -8.80
N GLU A 193 -0.48 -22.59 -7.87
CA GLU A 193 -1.05 -22.18 -6.59
C GLU A 193 -0.06 -21.38 -5.77
N GLY A 194 1.23 -21.76 -5.77
CA GLY A 194 2.30 -21.02 -5.13
C GLY A 194 2.45 -19.61 -5.69
N VAL A 195 2.26 -19.41 -7.01
CA VAL A 195 2.26 -18.09 -7.63
C VAL A 195 1.11 -17.22 -7.08
N PHE A 196 -0.11 -17.75 -7.00
CA PHE A 196 -1.26 -17.02 -6.48
C PHE A 196 -1.12 -16.71 -4.99
N THR A 197 -0.62 -17.66 -4.20
CA THR A 197 -0.31 -17.45 -2.78
C THR A 197 0.73 -16.36 -2.60
N ALA A 198 1.78 -16.34 -3.42
CA ALA A 198 2.82 -15.31 -3.39
C ALA A 198 2.25 -13.91 -3.70
N ILE A 199 1.27 -13.79 -4.61
CA ILE A 199 0.66 -12.50 -4.95
C ILE A 199 0.03 -11.84 -3.71
N ALA A 200 -0.75 -12.58 -2.92
CA ALA A 200 -1.43 -12.05 -1.74
C ALA A 200 -0.58 -12.18 -0.46
N GLY A 201 -0.26 -13.42 -0.06
CA GLY A 201 0.42 -13.74 1.21
C GLY A 201 1.95 -13.59 1.16
N GLY A 202 2.53 -13.42 -0.01
CA GLY A 202 3.97 -13.18 -0.17
C GLY A 202 4.40 -11.72 -0.02
N GLY A 203 3.45 -10.79 0.12
CA GLY A 203 3.71 -9.35 0.19
C GLY A 203 3.90 -8.67 -1.17
N ILE A 204 3.66 -9.38 -2.30
CA ILE A 204 3.85 -8.84 -3.65
C ILE A 204 2.85 -7.72 -3.94
N VAL A 205 1.55 -7.92 -3.68
CA VAL A 205 0.56 -6.86 -3.84
C VAL A 205 0.80 -5.71 -2.87
N PHE A 206 1.19 -6.00 -1.63
CA PHE A 206 1.57 -4.98 -0.64
C PHE A 206 2.62 -4.01 -1.22
N ALA A 207 3.64 -4.57 -1.87
CA ALA A 207 4.70 -3.78 -2.50
C ALA A 207 4.19 -2.83 -3.61
N PHE A 208 3.01 -3.06 -4.19
CA PHE A 208 2.43 -2.21 -5.23
C PHE A 208 1.36 -1.23 -4.72
N LEU A 209 0.92 -1.29 -3.46
CA LEU A 209 -0.21 -0.48 -2.96
C LEU A 209 0.00 1.03 -3.11
N GLY A 210 1.26 1.46 -3.21
CA GLY A 210 1.66 2.86 -3.25
C GLY A 210 1.15 3.68 -4.44
N PHE A 211 0.74 3.07 -5.56
CA PHE A 211 0.21 3.79 -6.73
C PHE A 211 -0.98 4.69 -6.37
N ARG A 212 -1.73 4.31 -5.36
CA ARG A 212 -2.90 5.02 -4.84
C ARG A 212 -2.58 6.47 -4.41
N GLN A 213 -1.36 6.75 -3.98
CA GLN A 213 -0.97 8.09 -3.52
C GLN A 213 -1.17 9.16 -4.61
N ALA A 214 -0.93 8.84 -5.87
CA ALA A 214 -1.18 9.76 -6.98
C ALA A 214 -2.65 10.20 -7.07
N VAL A 215 -3.59 9.32 -6.68
CA VAL A 215 -5.03 9.61 -6.65
C VAL A 215 -5.41 10.41 -5.41
N ASP A 216 -4.94 10.00 -4.24
CA ASP A 216 -5.32 10.61 -2.95
C ASP A 216 -4.78 12.03 -2.79
N PHE A 217 -3.65 12.34 -3.46
CA PHE A 217 -3.10 13.69 -3.56
C PHE A 217 -3.60 14.49 -4.79
N GLY A 218 -4.61 13.99 -5.48
CA GLY A 218 -5.10 14.57 -6.73
C GLY A 218 -5.53 16.04 -6.66
N ALA A 219 -6.05 16.50 -5.51
CA ALA A 219 -6.39 17.91 -5.30
C ALA A 219 -5.17 18.86 -5.25
N GLU A 220 -3.99 18.31 -4.98
CA GLU A 220 -2.73 19.05 -4.86
C GLU A 220 -1.91 19.06 -6.16
N ALA A 221 -2.36 18.32 -7.18
CA ALA A 221 -1.72 18.23 -8.48
C ALA A 221 -1.89 19.52 -9.29
N LYS A 222 -0.83 19.95 -10.01
CA LYS A 222 -0.88 21.10 -10.92
C LYS A 222 -1.77 20.82 -12.12
N ASN A 223 -1.58 19.68 -12.78
CA ASN A 223 -2.34 19.25 -13.96
C ASN A 223 -2.95 17.86 -13.73
N PRO A 224 -3.92 17.71 -12.79
CA PRO A 224 -4.37 16.41 -12.33
C PRO A 224 -4.93 15.52 -13.43
N GLN A 225 -5.62 16.12 -14.40
CA GLN A 225 -6.29 15.43 -15.50
C GLN A 225 -5.34 14.61 -16.38
N ARG A 226 -4.11 15.09 -16.53
CA ARG A 226 -3.06 14.46 -17.33
C ARG A 226 -2.06 13.70 -16.49
N ASP A 227 -1.67 14.31 -15.36
CA ASP A 227 -0.50 13.88 -14.59
C ASP A 227 -0.84 12.69 -13.69
N ILE A 228 -2.07 12.58 -13.14
CA ILE A 228 -2.44 11.46 -12.27
C ILE A 228 -2.41 10.12 -13.02
N PRO A 229 -3.10 9.93 -14.18
CA PRO A 229 -3.03 8.67 -14.90
C PRO A 229 -1.61 8.28 -15.31
N ARG A 230 -0.81 9.26 -15.75
CA ARG A 230 0.59 9.04 -16.14
C ARG A 230 1.45 8.65 -14.96
N ALA A 231 1.29 9.31 -13.82
CA ALA A 231 2.03 8.99 -12.60
C ALA A 231 1.77 7.55 -12.15
N ILE A 232 0.50 7.10 -12.19
CA ILE A 232 0.12 5.72 -11.87
C ILE A 232 0.83 4.73 -12.80
N ILE A 233 0.73 4.95 -14.12
CA ILE A 233 1.33 4.05 -15.11
C ILE A 233 2.84 3.98 -14.93
N ILE A 234 3.50 5.12 -14.81
CA ILE A 234 4.97 5.19 -14.68
C ILE A 234 5.42 4.53 -13.37
N ALA A 235 4.75 4.83 -12.25
CA ALA A 235 5.13 4.27 -10.95
C ALA A 235 4.97 2.75 -10.90
N VAL A 236 3.85 2.21 -11.41
CA VAL A 236 3.62 0.76 -11.45
C VAL A 236 4.61 0.09 -12.42
N PHE A 237 4.85 0.66 -13.60
CA PHE A 237 5.78 0.09 -14.58
C PHE A 237 7.22 0.04 -14.05
N LEU A 238 7.72 1.15 -13.51
CA LEU A 238 9.07 1.21 -12.94
C LEU A 238 9.21 0.29 -11.72
N GLY A 239 8.23 0.28 -10.82
CA GLY A 239 8.21 -0.64 -9.68
C GLY A 239 8.22 -2.10 -10.13
N THR A 240 7.42 -2.45 -11.14
CA THR A 240 7.38 -3.81 -11.72
C THR A 240 8.72 -4.24 -12.29
N ALA A 241 9.35 -3.37 -13.09
CA ALA A 241 10.65 -3.67 -13.68
C ALA A 241 11.71 -3.95 -12.60
N VAL A 242 11.79 -3.08 -11.58
CA VAL A 242 12.73 -3.28 -10.47
C VAL A 242 12.43 -4.56 -9.71
N TYR A 243 11.17 -4.85 -9.40
CA TYR A 243 10.81 -6.01 -8.61
C TYR A 243 11.00 -7.35 -9.31
N ILE A 244 10.71 -7.42 -10.62
CA ILE A 244 11.02 -8.62 -11.41
C ILE A 244 12.54 -8.86 -11.44
N LEU A 245 13.32 -7.80 -11.66
CA LEU A 245 14.78 -7.91 -11.68
C LEU A 245 15.34 -8.29 -10.31
N LEU A 246 14.81 -7.74 -9.22
CA LEU A 246 15.18 -8.14 -7.85
C LEU A 246 14.84 -9.60 -7.59
N GLN A 247 13.67 -10.06 -8.01
CA GLN A 247 13.29 -11.47 -7.86
C GLN A 247 14.25 -12.39 -8.61
N LEU A 248 14.55 -12.09 -9.86
CA LEU A 248 15.47 -12.88 -10.68
C LEU A 248 16.89 -12.85 -10.09
N ALA A 249 17.37 -11.67 -9.69
CA ALA A 249 18.67 -11.52 -9.05
C ALA A 249 18.76 -12.31 -7.74
N PHE A 250 17.73 -12.30 -6.90
CA PHE A 250 17.64 -13.10 -5.69
C PHE A 250 17.72 -14.59 -6.01
N LEU A 251 16.87 -15.09 -6.93
CA LEU A 251 16.85 -16.51 -7.31
C LEU A 251 18.21 -16.99 -7.82
N GLY A 252 18.87 -16.21 -8.67
CA GLY A 252 20.15 -16.57 -9.24
C GLY A 252 21.32 -16.49 -8.26
N ALA A 253 21.29 -15.56 -7.29
CA ALA A 253 22.41 -15.26 -6.42
C ALA A 253 22.40 -15.98 -5.07
N VAL A 254 21.27 -16.59 -4.67
CA VAL A 254 21.18 -17.39 -3.44
C VAL A 254 22.26 -18.49 -3.44
N PRO A 255 22.97 -18.74 -2.31
CA PRO A 255 23.92 -19.82 -2.21
C PRO A 255 23.28 -21.17 -2.55
N SER A 256 23.86 -21.93 -3.49
CA SER A 256 23.30 -23.22 -3.92
C SER A 256 23.18 -24.23 -2.78
N SER A 257 24.05 -24.11 -1.75
CA SER A 257 23.99 -24.90 -0.51
C SER A 257 22.72 -24.70 0.28
N ALA A 258 22.07 -23.54 0.17
CA ALA A 258 20.82 -23.23 0.84
C ALA A 258 19.60 -23.89 0.15
N LEU A 259 19.76 -24.41 -1.05
CA LEU A 259 18.70 -25.01 -1.86
C LEU A 259 18.65 -26.55 -1.77
N GLY A 260 19.39 -27.15 -0.83
CA GLY A 260 19.45 -28.61 -0.67
C GLY A 260 18.08 -29.26 -0.39
N GLN A 261 17.16 -28.52 0.24
CA GLN A 261 15.77 -28.96 0.48
C GLN A 261 14.75 -28.28 -0.47
N GLY A 262 15.23 -27.62 -1.52
CA GLY A 262 14.41 -26.87 -2.48
C GLY A 262 13.97 -25.49 -1.98
N TRP A 263 13.30 -24.75 -2.86
CA TRP A 263 12.86 -23.37 -2.59
C TRP A 263 11.82 -23.25 -1.47
N GLY A 264 10.97 -24.27 -1.27
CA GLY A 264 9.96 -24.27 -0.20
C GLY A 264 10.54 -24.08 1.21
N HIS A 265 11.79 -24.45 1.42
CA HIS A 265 12.53 -24.39 2.69
C HIS A 265 13.57 -23.26 2.75
N ILE A 266 13.55 -22.32 1.81
CA ILE A 266 14.58 -21.27 1.73
C ILE A 266 14.70 -20.41 3.00
N LYS A 267 13.59 -20.21 3.72
CA LYS A 267 13.61 -19.46 5.01
C LYS A 267 14.36 -20.22 6.10
N ASP A 268 14.26 -21.55 6.10
CA ASP A 268 14.91 -22.40 7.10
C ASP A 268 16.42 -22.39 6.90
N ALA A 269 16.87 -22.20 5.65
CA ALA A 269 18.28 -22.12 5.29
C ALA A 269 18.92 -20.76 5.63
N MET A 270 18.11 -19.70 5.84
CA MET A 270 18.63 -18.39 6.21
C MET A 270 19.04 -18.37 7.68
N PRO A 271 20.28 -17.96 8.02
CA PRO A 271 20.72 -17.86 9.40
C PRO A 271 19.82 -16.92 10.20
N LYS A 272 19.47 -17.29 11.44
CA LYS A 272 18.64 -16.46 12.34
C LYS A 272 19.26 -15.08 12.62
N THR A 273 20.57 -14.95 12.49
CA THR A 273 21.31 -13.69 12.59
C THR A 273 21.24 -12.82 11.34
N ALA A 274 20.82 -13.39 10.21
CA ALA A 274 20.63 -12.64 8.97
C ALA A 274 19.17 -12.17 8.88
N ASN A 275 18.90 -10.99 9.40
CA ASN A 275 17.54 -10.44 9.48
C ASN A 275 16.90 -10.18 8.10
N TYR A 276 17.71 -10.14 7.01
CA TYR A 276 17.21 -9.76 5.67
C TYR A 276 17.70 -10.70 4.59
N PRO A 277 16.80 -11.10 3.69
CA PRO A 277 17.13 -11.98 2.58
C PRO A 277 18.25 -11.44 1.69
N PHE A 278 18.17 -10.18 1.25
CA PHE A 278 19.20 -9.59 0.39
C PHE A 278 20.52 -9.34 1.10
N VAL A 279 20.51 -8.96 2.39
CA VAL A 279 21.73 -8.82 3.20
C VAL A 279 22.38 -10.18 3.39
N TRP A 280 21.60 -11.22 3.66
CA TRP A 280 22.12 -12.59 3.73
C TRP A 280 22.81 -13.01 2.42
N VAL A 281 22.14 -12.83 1.29
CA VAL A 281 22.71 -13.18 -0.02
C VAL A 281 23.98 -12.37 -0.29
N ALA A 282 23.94 -11.05 -0.08
CA ALA A 282 25.11 -10.19 -0.29
C ALA A 282 26.30 -10.59 0.61
N SER A 283 26.04 -10.86 1.90
CA SER A 283 27.06 -11.30 2.86
C SER A 283 27.64 -12.65 2.48
N SER A 284 26.82 -13.60 2.04
CA SER A 284 27.30 -14.94 1.62
C SER A 284 28.15 -14.90 0.35
N LEU A 285 28.04 -13.84 -0.44
CA LEU A 285 28.86 -13.59 -1.63
C LEU A 285 30.09 -12.71 -1.33
N GLY A 286 30.31 -12.31 -0.07
CA GLY A 286 31.42 -11.43 0.32
C GLY A 286 31.23 -9.97 -0.10
N LEU A 287 29.99 -9.55 -0.49
CA LEU A 287 29.67 -8.19 -0.94
C LEU A 287 29.39 -7.29 0.26
N THR A 288 30.38 -7.02 1.11
CA THR A 288 30.24 -6.22 2.34
C THR A 288 29.69 -4.82 2.08
N TRP A 289 30.14 -4.15 1.01
CA TRP A 289 29.65 -2.84 0.63
C TRP A 289 28.14 -2.84 0.34
N LEU A 290 27.64 -3.89 -0.36
CA LEU A 290 26.24 -4.03 -0.69
C LEU A 290 25.42 -4.36 0.57
N SER A 291 25.92 -5.24 1.44
CA SER A 291 25.28 -5.53 2.72
C SER A 291 25.09 -4.27 3.57
N THR A 292 26.14 -3.42 3.65
CA THR A 292 26.07 -2.14 4.37
C THR A 292 25.05 -1.18 3.73
N LEU A 293 25.06 -1.06 2.39
CA LEU A 293 24.11 -0.23 1.66
C LEU A 293 22.66 -0.69 1.87
N LEU A 294 22.42 -2.00 1.83
CA LEU A 294 21.13 -2.62 2.09
C LEU A 294 20.63 -2.37 3.53
N LEU A 295 21.52 -2.44 4.52
CA LEU A 295 21.19 -2.13 5.92
C LEU A 295 20.83 -0.66 6.11
N ILE A 296 21.50 0.26 5.42
CA ILE A 296 21.14 1.68 5.43
C ILE A 296 19.76 1.88 4.78
N ASP A 297 19.51 1.27 3.62
CA ASP A 297 18.25 1.39 2.90
C ASP A 297 17.09 0.75 3.67
N SER A 298 17.34 -0.34 4.40
CA SER A 298 16.31 -1.00 5.21
C SER A 298 15.73 -0.10 6.33
N VAL A 299 16.40 0.99 6.65
CA VAL A 299 15.91 2.06 7.54
C VAL A 299 15.26 3.19 6.71
N ILE A 300 15.92 3.64 5.63
CA ILE A 300 15.48 4.81 4.85
C ILE A 300 14.21 4.49 4.03
N SER A 301 14.16 3.32 3.39
CA SER A 301 13.02 2.95 2.54
C SER A 301 11.70 2.84 3.32
N PRO A 302 11.62 2.09 4.43
CA PRO A 302 10.42 2.07 5.27
C PRO A 302 10.08 3.45 5.84
N ALA A 303 11.07 4.21 6.35
CA ALA A 303 10.83 5.55 6.90
C ALA A 303 10.20 6.49 5.86
N GLY A 304 10.68 6.48 4.62
CA GLY A 304 10.09 7.26 3.53
C GLY A 304 8.66 6.87 3.23
N THR A 305 8.35 5.57 3.20
CA THR A 305 6.99 5.06 2.98
C THR A 305 6.07 5.43 4.15
N GLY A 306 6.49 5.21 5.40
CA GLY A 306 5.73 5.59 6.59
C GLY A 306 5.37 7.09 6.61
N ASN A 307 6.32 7.96 6.23
CA ASN A 307 6.08 9.39 6.11
C ASN A 307 4.99 9.73 5.08
N ILE A 308 4.98 9.08 3.90
CA ILE A 308 3.96 9.30 2.86
C ILE A 308 2.60 8.81 3.36
N TYR A 309 2.52 7.62 3.97
CA TYR A 309 1.26 7.06 4.44
C TYR A 309 0.67 7.83 5.62
N LEU A 310 1.49 8.38 6.51
CA LEU A 310 1.01 9.29 7.56
C LEU A 310 0.30 10.51 6.95
N SER A 311 0.90 11.08 5.92
CA SER A 311 0.32 12.20 5.16
C SER A 311 -0.95 11.79 4.40
N GLY A 312 -0.93 10.63 3.76
CA GLY A 312 -2.07 10.05 3.03
C GLY A 312 -3.27 9.76 3.94
N THR A 313 -3.03 9.23 5.15
CA THR A 313 -4.07 9.02 6.17
C THR A 313 -4.81 10.32 6.50
N GLY A 314 -4.10 11.45 6.58
CA GLY A 314 -4.71 12.76 6.76
C GLY A 314 -5.67 13.14 5.62
N ARG A 315 -5.38 12.74 4.36
CA ARG A 315 -6.28 12.98 3.22
C ARG A 315 -7.49 12.04 3.22
N VAL A 316 -7.30 10.82 3.65
CA VAL A 316 -8.41 9.85 3.86
C VAL A 316 -9.35 10.36 4.94
N LEU A 317 -8.84 10.77 6.10
CA LEU A 317 -9.65 11.37 7.19
C LEU A 317 -10.37 12.64 6.75
N TYR A 318 -9.66 13.53 6.04
CA TYR A 318 -10.27 14.72 5.45
C TYR A 318 -11.43 14.35 4.53
N ALA A 319 -11.23 13.41 3.61
CA ALA A 319 -12.24 12.97 2.65
C ALA A 319 -13.45 12.35 3.35
N TRP A 320 -13.21 11.48 4.32
CA TRP A 320 -14.25 10.79 5.08
C TRP A 320 -15.08 11.76 5.92
N SER A 321 -14.43 12.73 6.57
CA SER A 321 -15.06 13.81 7.30
C SER A 321 -15.86 14.75 6.37
N ASN A 322 -15.31 15.06 5.19
CA ASN A 322 -15.98 15.91 4.21
C ASN A 322 -17.22 15.23 3.56
N ASN A 323 -17.27 13.90 3.56
CA ASN A 323 -18.45 13.10 3.22
C ASN A 323 -19.47 13.03 4.36
N ARG A 324 -19.24 13.73 5.48
CA ARG A 324 -20.09 13.74 6.69
C ARG A 324 -20.18 12.38 7.42
N HIS A 325 -19.18 11.51 7.23
CA HIS A 325 -19.10 10.22 7.91
C HIS A 325 -18.29 10.29 9.21
N PHE A 326 -17.67 11.43 9.48
CA PHE A 326 -16.90 11.70 10.69
C PHE A 326 -16.99 13.19 11.07
N TYR A 327 -16.45 13.59 12.21
CA TYR A 327 -16.54 14.96 12.71
C TYR A 327 -16.01 15.98 11.70
N SER A 328 -16.79 17.04 11.40
CA SER A 328 -16.47 18.10 10.43
C SER A 328 -15.18 18.87 10.77
N PHE A 329 -14.71 18.79 12.02
CA PHE A 329 -13.45 19.37 12.46
C PHE A 329 -12.25 18.84 11.63
N PHE A 330 -12.26 17.56 11.25
CA PHE A 330 -11.20 16.94 10.48
C PHE A 330 -11.22 17.26 8.98
N SER A 331 -12.29 17.90 8.48
CA SER A 331 -12.36 18.41 7.10
C SER A 331 -11.80 19.82 6.93
N LYS A 332 -11.18 20.40 7.97
CA LYS A 332 -10.57 21.73 7.91
C LYS A 332 -9.16 21.65 7.35
N VAL A 333 -8.87 22.47 6.34
CA VAL A 333 -7.53 22.63 5.74
C VAL A 333 -6.98 23.99 6.16
N ASP A 334 -5.74 24.02 6.63
CA ASP A 334 -5.05 25.25 6.98
C ASP A 334 -4.78 26.07 5.70
N PRO A 335 -5.29 27.31 5.59
CA PRO A 335 -5.18 28.11 4.36
C PRO A 335 -3.73 28.58 4.06
N LYS A 336 -2.86 28.65 5.09
CA LYS A 336 -1.47 29.07 4.91
C LYS A 336 -0.61 27.94 4.34
N THR A 337 -0.79 26.73 4.85
CA THR A 337 0.04 25.57 4.51
C THR A 337 -0.59 24.65 3.46
N GLY A 338 -1.92 24.61 3.37
CA GLY A 338 -2.66 23.66 2.53
C GLY A 338 -2.73 22.25 3.13
N VAL A 339 -2.46 22.11 4.44
CA VAL A 339 -2.43 20.82 5.15
C VAL A 339 -3.67 20.66 6.03
N PRO A 340 -4.35 19.50 6.05
CA PRO A 340 -5.44 19.21 6.97
C PRO A 340 -4.87 18.83 8.36
N ARG A 341 -4.43 19.83 9.12
CA ARG A 341 -3.67 19.64 10.37
C ARG A 341 -4.39 18.80 11.42
N ALA A 342 -5.71 18.99 11.59
CA ALA A 342 -6.48 18.20 12.55
C ALA A 342 -6.49 16.71 12.15
N ALA A 343 -6.71 16.43 10.86
CA ALA A 343 -6.64 15.07 10.35
C ALA A 343 -5.24 14.48 10.47
N LEU A 344 -4.19 15.28 10.27
CA LEU A 344 -2.80 14.83 10.46
C LEU A 344 -2.49 14.45 11.91
N TRP A 345 -3.01 15.22 12.89
CA TRP A 345 -2.90 14.87 14.32
C TRP A 345 -3.56 13.52 14.62
N LEU A 346 -4.77 13.31 14.13
CA LEU A 346 -5.44 12.02 14.32
C LEU A 346 -4.71 10.88 13.61
N SER A 347 -4.14 11.13 12.43
CA SER A 347 -3.30 10.14 11.71
C SER A 347 -2.10 9.71 12.55
N PHE A 348 -1.44 10.65 13.20
CA PHE A 348 -0.32 10.38 14.10
C PHE A 348 -0.75 9.53 15.32
N ILE A 349 -1.87 9.87 15.95
CA ILE A 349 -2.42 9.09 17.08
C ILE A 349 -2.79 7.68 16.63
N LEU A 350 -3.45 7.52 15.49
CA LEU A 350 -3.82 6.21 14.96
C LEU A 350 -2.57 5.36 14.63
N ALA A 351 -1.52 5.96 14.06
CA ALA A 351 -0.28 5.25 13.81
C ALA A 351 0.36 4.74 15.12
N ILE A 352 0.33 5.53 16.20
CA ILE A 352 0.78 5.09 17.53
C ILE A 352 -0.09 3.93 18.03
N VAL A 353 -1.42 3.99 17.85
CA VAL A 353 -2.32 2.90 18.27
C VAL A 353 -1.94 1.59 17.57
N TRP A 354 -1.51 1.64 16.31
CA TRP A 354 -1.12 0.44 15.55
C TRP A 354 0.19 -0.20 16.01
N ILE A 355 1.11 0.54 16.64
CA ILE A 355 2.36 -0.01 17.17
C ILE A 355 2.25 -0.51 18.61
N LEU A 356 1.23 -0.06 19.38
CA LEU A 356 1.08 -0.42 20.81
C LEU A 356 0.68 -1.88 21.08
N PRO A 357 -0.21 -2.52 20.29
CA PRO A 357 -0.57 -3.90 20.57
C PRO A 357 0.47 -4.87 20.02
N ALA A 358 1.22 -5.51 20.89
CA ALA A 358 2.05 -6.68 20.59
C ALA A 358 1.25 -7.91 20.09
N GLN A 359 0.03 -7.72 19.59
CA GLN A 359 -0.87 -8.79 19.15
C GLN A 359 -0.56 -9.32 17.74
N PHE A 360 0.27 -8.60 17.00
CA PHE A 360 0.71 -9.03 15.68
C PHE A 360 2.11 -9.62 15.82
N ASP A 361 2.19 -10.90 16.04
CA ASP A 361 3.44 -11.64 16.28
C ASP A 361 4.48 -11.54 15.15
N THR A 362 4.08 -11.04 13.97
CA THR A 362 4.99 -10.95 12.83
C THR A 362 4.57 -9.85 11.84
N TRP A 363 5.56 -9.15 11.28
CA TRP A 363 5.41 -8.20 10.19
C TRP A 363 4.54 -8.73 9.02
N SER A 364 4.67 -10.01 8.66
CA SER A 364 3.90 -10.62 7.59
C SER A 364 2.38 -10.61 7.84
N LYS A 365 1.93 -10.86 9.06
CA LYS A 365 0.49 -10.82 9.41
C LYS A 365 -0.08 -9.41 9.30
N LEU A 366 0.69 -8.40 9.69
CA LEU A 366 0.31 -6.99 9.50
C LEU A 366 0.21 -6.64 8.02
N VAL A 367 1.19 -7.05 7.22
CA VAL A 367 1.19 -6.84 5.76
C VAL A 367 -0.02 -7.47 5.10
N ASP A 368 -0.39 -8.70 5.48
CA ASP A 368 -1.58 -9.38 4.95
C ASP A 368 -2.87 -8.62 5.29
N ALA A 369 -2.99 -8.17 6.54
CA ALA A 369 -4.13 -7.37 6.99
C ALA A 369 -4.24 -6.03 6.22
N VAL A 370 -3.14 -5.30 6.08
CA VAL A 370 -3.11 -4.03 5.35
C VAL A 370 -3.41 -4.23 3.87
N THR A 371 -2.84 -5.28 3.25
CA THR A 371 -3.07 -5.60 1.85
C THR A 371 -4.55 -5.83 1.60
N SER A 372 -5.18 -6.71 2.38
CA SER A 372 -6.60 -7.02 2.25
C SER A 372 -7.49 -5.80 2.50
N ALA A 373 -7.22 -5.02 3.56
CA ALA A 373 -7.97 -3.79 3.84
C ALA A 373 -7.85 -2.77 2.69
N THR A 374 -6.67 -2.65 2.10
CA THR A 374 -6.45 -1.75 0.96
C THR A 374 -7.19 -2.22 -0.28
N VAL A 375 -7.09 -3.51 -0.62
CA VAL A 375 -7.73 -4.08 -1.81
C VAL A 375 -9.26 -4.09 -1.68
N MET A 376 -9.81 -4.23 -0.46
CA MET A 376 -11.25 -3.99 -0.22
C MET A 376 -11.70 -2.59 -0.68
N THR A 377 -10.85 -1.58 -0.59
CA THR A 377 -11.14 -0.25 -1.14
C THR A 377 -11.00 -0.19 -2.65
N TYR A 378 -10.12 -1.00 -3.23
CA TYR A 378 -9.84 -0.99 -4.67
C TYR A 378 -10.96 -1.58 -5.51
N MET A 379 -11.65 -2.60 -5.00
CA MET A 379 -12.73 -3.27 -5.73
C MET A 379 -13.94 -2.36 -6.04
N VAL A 380 -14.14 -1.30 -5.26
CA VAL A 380 -15.28 -0.38 -5.47
C VAL A 380 -15.04 0.58 -6.63
N GLY A 381 -13.78 0.86 -6.98
CA GLY A 381 -13.43 1.75 -8.10
C GLY A 381 -13.99 1.33 -9.46
N PRO A 382 -13.81 0.07 -9.89
CA PRO A 382 -14.38 -0.47 -11.12
C PRO A 382 -15.90 -0.25 -11.23
N ILE A 383 -16.62 -0.53 -10.16
CA ILE A 383 -18.07 -0.35 -10.07
C ILE A 383 -18.42 1.13 -10.13
N SER A 384 -17.67 1.98 -9.41
CA SER A 384 -17.86 3.44 -9.42
C SER A 384 -17.63 4.03 -10.82
N MET A 385 -16.59 3.61 -11.52
CA MET A 385 -16.29 4.06 -12.88
C MET A 385 -17.42 3.71 -13.85
N MET A 386 -17.89 2.46 -13.81
CA MET A 386 -18.98 2.00 -14.67
C MET A 386 -20.29 2.71 -14.36
N SER A 387 -20.61 2.91 -13.08
CA SER A 387 -21.75 3.68 -12.62
C SER A 387 -21.69 5.12 -13.14
N MET A 388 -20.56 5.81 -13.00
CA MET A 388 -20.39 7.18 -13.52
C MET A 388 -20.48 7.27 -15.05
N ARG A 389 -20.00 6.27 -15.77
CA ARG A 389 -20.14 6.24 -17.24
C ARG A 389 -21.60 6.15 -17.67
N ARG A 390 -22.40 5.40 -16.91
CA ARG A 390 -23.84 5.21 -17.18
C ARG A 390 -24.68 6.42 -16.74
N THR A 391 -24.44 6.94 -15.53
CA THR A 391 -25.27 7.99 -14.92
C THR A 391 -24.89 9.39 -15.39
N LEU A 392 -23.62 9.61 -15.73
CA LEU A 392 -23.05 10.89 -16.17
C LEU A 392 -22.37 10.77 -17.54
N PRO A 393 -23.08 10.39 -18.61
CA PRO A 393 -22.48 10.11 -19.94
C PRO A 393 -21.82 11.36 -20.56
N LYS A 394 -22.33 12.56 -20.27
CA LYS A 394 -21.82 13.85 -20.78
C LYS A 394 -20.63 14.40 -19.98
N MET A 395 -20.24 13.75 -18.89
CA MET A 395 -19.13 14.21 -18.06
C MET A 395 -17.82 14.15 -18.85
N LYS A 396 -17.03 15.24 -18.81
CA LYS A 396 -15.69 15.28 -19.43
C LYS A 396 -14.75 14.29 -18.74
N ARG A 397 -14.14 13.40 -19.50
CA ARG A 397 -13.15 12.43 -19.06
C ARG A 397 -11.87 12.63 -19.87
N PRO A 398 -10.95 13.51 -19.37
CA PRO A 398 -9.71 13.80 -20.09
C PRO A 398 -8.84 12.55 -20.34
N PHE A 399 -8.84 11.62 -19.37
CA PHE A 399 -8.38 10.26 -19.56
C PHE A 399 -9.59 9.32 -19.49
N ARG A 400 -9.84 8.60 -20.59
CA ARG A 400 -10.90 7.59 -20.68
C ARG A 400 -10.26 6.24 -20.96
N LEU A 401 -10.45 5.29 -20.05
CA LEU A 401 -9.87 3.95 -20.17
C LEU A 401 -10.44 3.22 -21.40
N PRO A 402 -9.59 2.94 -22.42
CA PRO A 402 -10.00 2.14 -23.58
C PRO A 402 -10.47 0.75 -23.11
N GLY A 403 -11.53 0.22 -23.74
CA GLY A 403 -12.06 -1.10 -23.35
C GLY A 403 -12.56 -1.18 -21.90
N GLY A 404 -12.86 -0.06 -21.24
CA GLY A 404 -13.23 -0.03 -19.83
C GLY A 404 -14.45 -0.86 -19.45
N HIS A 405 -15.32 -1.22 -20.41
CA HIS A 405 -16.44 -2.14 -20.19
C HIS A 405 -15.97 -3.60 -19.96
N ILE A 406 -14.75 -3.95 -20.39
CA ILE A 406 -14.10 -5.24 -20.12
C ILE A 406 -13.09 -5.09 -18.98
N LEU A 407 -12.25 -4.05 -19.01
CA LEU A 407 -11.15 -3.88 -18.06
C LEU A 407 -11.65 -3.57 -16.64
N ALA A 408 -12.80 -2.89 -16.48
CA ALA A 408 -13.35 -2.65 -15.13
C ALA A 408 -13.86 -3.94 -14.46
N PRO A 409 -14.67 -4.81 -15.11
CA PRO A 409 -14.97 -6.13 -14.56
C PRO A 409 -13.73 -6.97 -14.23
N LEU A 410 -12.71 -6.96 -15.12
CA LEU A 410 -11.45 -7.68 -14.84
C LEU A 410 -10.71 -7.10 -13.63
N ALA A 411 -10.68 -5.78 -13.47
CA ALA A 411 -10.10 -5.14 -12.29
C ALA A 411 -10.86 -5.49 -10.99
N PHE A 412 -12.20 -5.60 -11.05
CA PHE A 412 -13.01 -6.06 -9.93
C PHE A 412 -12.71 -7.52 -9.58
N ILE A 413 -12.65 -8.40 -10.57
CA ILE A 413 -12.30 -9.81 -10.39
C ILE A 413 -10.90 -9.94 -9.80
N ALA A 414 -9.91 -9.22 -10.33
CA ALA A 414 -8.54 -9.24 -9.82
C ALA A 414 -8.48 -8.80 -8.34
N ALA A 415 -9.17 -7.72 -7.97
CA ALA A 415 -9.27 -7.28 -6.58
C ALA A 415 -9.94 -8.35 -5.69
N THR A 416 -11.02 -8.97 -6.17
CA THR A 416 -11.71 -10.07 -5.46
C THR A 416 -10.80 -11.28 -5.25
N CYS A 417 -10.05 -11.69 -6.26
CA CYS A 417 -9.09 -12.78 -6.17
C CYS A 417 -7.99 -12.49 -5.13
N ILE A 418 -7.46 -11.27 -5.10
CA ILE A 418 -6.44 -10.88 -4.12
C ILE A 418 -7.01 -10.98 -2.69
N ILE A 419 -8.23 -10.50 -2.45
CA ILE A 419 -8.90 -10.63 -1.14
C ILE A 419 -9.08 -12.12 -0.80
N TYR A 420 -9.55 -12.93 -1.73
CA TYR A 420 -9.74 -14.37 -1.51
C TYR A 420 -8.43 -15.08 -1.16
N TRP A 421 -7.34 -14.80 -1.87
CA TRP A 421 -6.04 -15.43 -1.63
C TRP A 421 -5.35 -14.96 -0.33
N ALA A 422 -5.78 -13.86 0.28
CA ALA A 422 -5.28 -13.43 1.59
C ALA A 422 -5.72 -14.36 2.74
N GLY A 423 -6.68 -15.22 2.49
CA GLY A 423 -7.11 -16.27 3.39
C GLY A 423 -8.17 -15.87 4.42
N TRP A 424 -8.82 -16.88 4.95
CA TRP A 424 -9.99 -16.75 5.84
C TRP A 424 -9.71 -15.91 7.09
N ASN A 425 -8.60 -16.17 7.79
CA ASN A 425 -8.32 -15.51 9.06
C ASN A 425 -8.18 -13.99 8.92
N THR A 426 -7.52 -13.54 7.87
CA THR A 426 -7.35 -12.11 7.56
C THR A 426 -8.69 -11.48 7.17
N ASN A 427 -9.43 -12.15 6.28
CA ASN A 427 -10.67 -11.62 5.75
C ASN A 427 -11.76 -11.53 6.81
N ARG A 428 -11.95 -12.55 7.65
CA ARG A 428 -12.96 -12.51 8.74
C ARG A 428 -12.72 -11.39 9.72
N PHE A 429 -11.47 -11.09 10.05
CA PHE A 429 -11.12 -9.99 10.94
C PHE A 429 -11.47 -8.63 10.32
N LEU A 430 -11.01 -8.38 9.10
CA LEU A 430 -11.18 -7.09 8.45
C LEU A 430 -12.63 -6.82 8.03
N ILE A 431 -13.27 -7.82 7.43
CA ILE A 431 -14.67 -7.70 7.01
C ILE A 431 -15.56 -7.61 8.25
N GLY A 432 -15.30 -8.43 9.28
CA GLY A 432 -16.04 -8.38 10.54
C GLY A 432 -15.92 -7.00 11.21
N LEU A 433 -14.72 -6.44 11.26
CA LEU A 433 -14.49 -5.10 11.81
C LEU A 433 -15.15 -4.01 10.96
N THR A 434 -15.11 -4.13 9.62
CA THR A 434 -15.80 -3.19 8.72
C THR A 434 -17.31 -3.26 8.89
N LEU A 435 -17.89 -4.45 9.04
CA LEU A 435 -19.31 -4.62 9.30
C LEU A 435 -19.69 -4.11 10.71
N ALA A 436 -18.89 -4.42 11.73
CA ALA A 436 -19.09 -3.90 13.08
C ALA A 436 -19.03 -2.37 13.14
N SER A 437 -18.20 -1.74 12.30
CA SER A 437 -18.13 -0.28 12.21
C SER A 437 -19.42 0.39 11.74
N LEU A 438 -20.36 -0.36 11.14
CA LEU A 438 -21.70 0.16 10.79
C LEU A 438 -22.46 0.66 12.02
N ILE A 439 -22.16 0.19 13.22
CA ILE A 439 -22.68 0.75 14.46
C ILE A 439 -22.29 2.23 14.58
N LEU A 440 -21.03 2.54 14.28
CA LEU A 440 -20.54 3.93 14.27
C LEU A 440 -21.17 4.74 13.11
N TYR A 441 -21.43 4.12 11.96
CA TYR A 441 -22.13 4.77 10.85
C TYR A 441 -23.46 5.36 11.31
N PHE A 442 -24.26 4.62 12.03
CA PHE A 442 -25.54 5.12 12.57
C PHE A 442 -25.36 6.14 13.68
N ALA A 443 -24.27 6.05 14.47
CA ALA A 443 -24.00 7.00 15.54
C ALA A 443 -23.52 8.37 15.03
N PHE A 444 -22.71 8.37 13.95
CA PHE A 444 -22.14 9.59 13.36
C PHE A 444 -22.97 10.18 12.22
N MET A 445 -23.97 9.44 11.75
CA MET A 445 -24.82 9.93 10.68
C MET A 445 -25.55 11.21 11.11
N ASP A 446 -25.41 12.25 10.30
CA ASP A 446 -26.07 13.53 10.54
C ASP A 446 -27.60 13.33 10.66
N LYS A 447 -28.15 13.72 11.80
CA LYS A 447 -29.56 13.46 12.14
C LYS A 447 -30.55 14.43 11.42
N ASN A 448 -30.06 15.23 10.45
CA ASN A 448 -30.90 16.14 9.67
C ASN A 448 -31.89 15.37 8.78
N ASP A 449 -33.10 15.88 8.65
CA ASP A 449 -34.21 15.26 7.88
C ASP A 449 -33.86 14.94 6.43
N GLU A 450 -32.99 15.74 5.78
CA GLU A 450 -32.54 15.51 4.42
C GLU A 450 -31.65 14.22 4.35
N THR A 451 -30.81 13.97 5.35
CA THR A 451 -29.99 12.77 5.45
C THR A 451 -30.85 11.53 5.71
N ARG A 452 -31.87 11.64 6.56
CA ARG A 452 -32.83 10.55 6.81
C ARG A 452 -33.58 10.12 5.55
N SER A 453 -34.00 11.06 4.70
CA SER A 453 -34.67 10.74 3.43
C SER A 453 -33.77 10.05 2.42
N ARG A 454 -32.43 10.26 2.51
CA ARG A 454 -31.42 9.63 1.65
C ARG A 454 -31.08 8.20 2.09
N ILE A 455 -31.19 7.87 3.39
CA ILE A 455 -30.81 6.55 3.94
C ILE A 455 -31.45 5.41 3.15
N GLY A 456 -32.73 5.43 2.91
CA GLY A 456 -33.44 4.37 2.20
C GLY A 456 -32.95 4.17 0.76
N ARG A 457 -32.53 5.26 0.08
CA ARG A 457 -31.93 5.18 -1.26
C ARG A 457 -30.50 4.66 -1.19
N ASP A 458 -29.72 5.15 -0.26
CA ASP A 458 -28.31 4.80 -0.08
C ASP A 458 -28.17 3.34 0.35
N TRP A 459 -29.07 2.82 1.18
CA TRP A 459 -29.14 1.40 1.50
C TRP A 459 -29.42 0.54 0.27
N LYS A 460 -30.42 0.90 -0.54
CA LYS A 460 -30.72 0.18 -1.78
C LYS A 460 -29.53 0.18 -2.76
N ALA A 461 -28.79 1.28 -2.81
CA ALA A 461 -27.63 1.42 -3.68
C ALA A 461 -26.37 0.72 -3.13
N GLY A 462 -26.28 0.52 -1.81
CA GLY A 462 -25.07 0.07 -1.14
C GLY A 462 -25.13 -1.34 -0.51
N VAL A 463 -26.33 -1.90 -0.31
CA VAL A 463 -26.48 -3.20 0.37
C VAL A 463 -25.74 -4.35 -0.33
N TRP A 464 -25.53 -4.24 -1.64
CA TRP A 464 -24.76 -5.22 -2.40
C TRP A 464 -23.31 -5.41 -1.83
N LEU A 465 -22.70 -4.35 -1.29
CA LEU A 465 -21.34 -4.43 -0.72
C LEU A 465 -21.35 -5.24 0.59
N VAL A 466 -22.39 -5.08 1.40
CA VAL A 466 -22.59 -5.88 2.62
C VAL A 466 -22.77 -7.36 2.25
N VAL A 467 -23.66 -7.64 1.28
CA VAL A 467 -23.89 -9.00 0.77
C VAL A 467 -22.62 -9.60 0.19
N TYR A 468 -21.87 -8.82 -0.60
CA TYR A 468 -20.60 -9.24 -1.16
C TYR A 468 -19.56 -9.60 -0.07
N TYR A 469 -19.46 -8.80 0.98
CA TYR A 469 -18.54 -9.09 2.09
C TYR A 469 -18.95 -10.36 2.87
N ILE A 470 -20.25 -10.56 3.09
CA ILE A 470 -20.76 -11.78 3.69
C ILE A 470 -20.49 -13.01 2.80
N PHE A 471 -20.57 -12.83 1.46
CA PHE A 471 -20.31 -13.92 0.51
C PHE A 471 -18.83 -14.31 0.42
N ILE A 472 -17.92 -13.37 0.61
CA ILE A 472 -16.46 -13.63 0.64
C ILE A 472 -16.02 -14.28 1.97
N LEU A 473 -16.78 -14.05 3.05
CA LEU A 473 -16.59 -14.77 4.32
C LEU A 473 -17.03 -16.23 4.20
#